data_d8f00b1b74f4871cdb422da7e9f314b5
#
_entry.id   d8f00b1b74f4871cdb422da7e9f314b5
#
_cell.length_a   1.000
_cell.length_b   1.000
_cell.length_c   1.000
_cell.angle_alpha   90.00
_cell.angle_beta   90.00
_cell.angle_gamma   90.00
#
_symmetry.space_group_name_H-M   'P 1'
#
loop_
_entity.id
_entity.type
_entity.pdbx_description
1 polymer ?
#
loop_
_entity_poly.entity_id
_entity_poly.type
_entity_poly.pdbx_seq_one_letter_code
_entity_poly.pdbx_strand_id
1 'polypeptide(L)'
;MSVNQDIPFRSLLEALQDLETPFHPRYLYRLSDLDVLELAQLKEAWSQLPQWRRQALLEDLEELGSADNLLSFEAIGRHAVEDDDARVRQLAVHILWEFDAADLVPVFLRLLEVDTDELVRAAAAAGLGRFVYLGEIDELPKEELQTIEERLLSVIQDDRAELVRRRALESIGYSGRTEVPPLIESAFTSGDKEWMVTSLLAMGRSADERWEGNILSMLDHRQPALRAEAARAAGELEIFEATPHLIDLFDDSNEDVRTAAVWALSQIGGEGVREALESLLARTEEDSELDIIETALDNLAFTEGLPAFSLFDLPKDDFEATMLDILDDEDGLLDFEDDDDGGFPDIEDDQEDEDFPD
;
A
#
# COMPACT_ATOMS: atom_id res chain seq x y z
N MET A 1 -6.58 -12.55 20.49
CA MET A 1 -6.06 -13.95 20.51
C MET A 1 -6.37 -14.53 19.14
N SER A 2 -5.35 -14.80 18.35
CA SER A 2 -5.45 -15.17 16.93
C SER A 2 -6.06 -16.55 16.77
N VAL A 3 -7.17 -16.64 16.04
CA VAL A 3 -7.86 -17.89 15.62
C VAL A 3 -6.93 -18.81 14.80
N ASN A 4 -5.77 -18.30 14.39
CA ASN A 4 -4.83 -18.94 13.47
C ASN A 4 -3.93 -20.02 14.11
N GLN A 5 -3.74 -20.04 15.42
CA GLN A 5 -2.77 -20.95 16.06
C GLN A 5 -3.32 -22.38 16.29
N ASP A 6 -4.61 -22.62 16.11
CA ASP A 6 -5.23 -23.94 16.37
C ASP A 6 -5.07 -24.93 15.20
N ILE A 7 -4.64 -24.49 14.02
CA ILE A 7 -4.49 -25.40 12.86
C ILE A 7 -3.04 -25.88 12.80
N PRO A 8 -2.77 -27.20 12.96
CA PRO A 8 -1.43 -27.72 12.78
C PRO A 8 -0.91 -27.45 11.37
N PHE A 9 0.32 -26.92 11.25
CA PHE A 9 0.89 -26.58 9.95
C PHE A 9 0.97 -27.78 8.99
N ARG A 10 1.19 -28.96 9.54
CA ARG A 10 1.15 -30.20 8.77
C ARG A 10 -0.21 -30.44 8.10
N SER A 11 -1.32 -30.15 8.77
CA SER A 11 -2.66 -30.31 8.19
C SER A 11 -2.92 -29.32 7.04
N LEU A 12 -2.33 -28.12 7.11
CA LEU A 12 -2.34 -27.17 6.02
C LEU A 12 -1.57 -27.72 4.81
N LEU A 13 -0.36 -28.28 5.02
CA LEU A 13 0.44 -28.84 3.93
C LEU A 13 -0.24 -30.06 3.28
N GLU A 14 -0.86 -30.92 4.08
CA GLU A 14 -1.65 -32.04 3.57
C GLU A 14 -2.85 -31.54 2.72
N ALA A 15 -3.55 -30.49 3.17
CA ALA A 15 -4.65 -29.89 2.41
C ALA A 15 -4.17 -29.18 1.14
N LEU A 16 -2.99 -28.57 1.17
CA LEU A 16 -2.40 -27.91 0.00
C LEU A 16 -2.01 -28.93 -1.09
N GLN A 17 -1.54 -30.10 -0.69
CA GLN A 17 -1.17 -31.20 -1.57
C GLN A 17 -2.38 -32.07 -2.03
N ASP A 18 -3.51 -31.98 -1.37
CA ASP A 18 -4.75 -32.64 -1.79
C ASP A 18 -5.37 -31.88 -2.97
N LEU A 19 -5.24 -32.44 -4.16
CA LEU A 19 -5.74 -31.84 -5.40
C LEU A 19 -7.18 -32.20 -5.72
N GLU A 20 -7.80 -33.11 -4.97
CA GLU A 20 -9.18 -33.57 -5.17
C GLU A 20 -10.18 -32.72 -4.38
N THR A 21 -9.76 -32.19 -3.24
CA THR A 21 -10.58 -31.36 -2.36
C THR A 21 -10.24 -29.87 -2.54
N PRO A 22 -11.22 -28.94 -2.60
CA PRO A 22 -10.96 -27.51 -2.62
C PRO A 22 -10.17 -27.08 -1.37
N PHE A 23 -9.16 -26.23 -1.58
CA PHE A 23 -8.40 -25.64 -0.48
C PHE A 23 -9.30 -24.70 0.32
N HIS A 24 -9.47 -24.97 1.60
CA HIS A 24 -10.41 -24.21 2.42
C HIS A 24 -9.81 -22.87 2.87
N PRO A 25 -10.50 -21.71 2.71
CA PRO A 25 -9.98 -20.39 3.00
C PRO A 25 -9.38 -20.21 4.41
N ARG A 26 -9.85 -20.96 5.41
CA ARG A 26 -9.30 -20.92 6.78
C ARG A 26 -7.78 -21.18 6.84
N TYR A 27 -7.22 -21.91 5.88
CA TYR A 27 -5.79 -22.21 5.83
C TYR A 27 -4.96 -21.01 5.35
N LEU A 28 -5.54 -20.07 4.59
CA LEU A 28 -4.84 -18.88 4.10
C LEU A 28 -4.27 -18.05 5.26
N TYR A 29 -5.09 -17.82 6.28
CA TYR A 29 -4.67 -17.08 7.47
C TYR A 29 -3.49 -17.74 8.20
N ARG A 30 -3.35 -19.07 8.12
CA ARG A 30 -2.25 -19.80 8.75
C ARG A 30 -0.92 -19.66 8.00
N LEU A 31 -0.94 -19.08 6.81
CA LEU A 31 0.23 -18.77 5.99
C LEU A 31 0.82 -17.38 6.29
N SER A 32 0.15 -16.57 7.12
CA SER A 32 0.72 -15.32 7.62
C SER A 32 1.85 -15.59 8.62
N ASP A 33 2.90 -14.78 8.54
CA ASP A 33 4.01 -14.74 9.52
C ASP A 33 4.69 -16.10 9.75
N LEU A 34 4.99 -16.81 8.66
CA LEU A 34 5.64 -18.12 8.74
C LEU A 34 7.00 -18.05 9.43
N ASP A 35 7.20 -18.93 10.42
CA ASP A 35 8.52 -19.10 10.99
C ASP A 35 9.49 -19.84 10.04
N VAL A 36 10.77 -19.88 10.41
CA VAL A 36 11.84 -20.49 9.59
C VAL A 36 11.57 -21.97 9.31
N LEU A 37 10.99 -22.70 10.27
CA LEU A 37 10.73 -24.14 10.13
C LEU A 37 9.52 -24.39 9.25
N GLU A 38 8.46 -23.61 9.42
CA GLU A 38 7.24 -23.67 8.61
C GLU A 38 7.52 -23.30 7.16
N LEU A 39 8.31 -22.22 6.95
CA LEU A 39 8.74 -21.84 5.62
C LEU A 39 9.59 -22.94 4.95
N ALA A 40 10.47 -23.60 5.68
CA ALA A 40 11.25 -24.71 5.14
C ALA A 40 10.36 -25.89 4.72
N GLN A 41 9.35 -26.24 5.52
CA GLN A 41 8.37 -27.28 5.18
C GLN A 41 7.52 -26.90 3.98
N LEU A 42 7.09 -25.63 3.91
CA LEU A 42 6.35 -25.12 2.75
C LEU A 42 7.18 -25.20 1.46
N LYS A 43 8.46 -24.80 1.51
CA LYS A 43 9.39 -24.90 0.36
C LYS A 43 9.57 -26.33 -0.15
N GLU A 44 9.61 -27.31 0.75
CA GLU A 44 9.66 -28.72 0.35
C GLU A 44 8.38 -29.16 -0.36
N ALA A 45 7.21 -28.78 0.19
CA ALA A 45 5.91 -29.07 -0.41
C ALA A 45 5.71 -28.32 -1.74
N TRP A 46 6.16 -27.07 -1.83
CA TRP A 46 6.00 -26.18 -2.99
C TRP A 46 6.46 -26.79 -4.29
N SER A 47 7.61 -27.44 -4.29
CA SER A 47 8.19 -28.10 -5.46
C SER A 47 7.34 -29.25 -6.02
N GLN A 48 6.40 -29.77 -5.23
CA GLN A 48 5.50 -30.88 -5.57
C GLN A 48 4.13 -30.38 -6.01
N LEU A 49 3.84 -29.07 -5.80
CA LEU A 49 2.55 -28.50 -6.20
C LEU A 49 2.49 -28.25 -7.71
N PRO A 50 1.38 -28.57 -8.36
CA PRO A 50 1.19 -28.20 -9.74
C PRO A 50 1.08 -26.67 -9.86
N GLN A 51 1.50 -26.14 -11.00
CA GLN A 51 1.53 -24.72 -11.33
C GLN A 51 0.23 -23.99 -10.97
N TRP A 52 -0.92 -24.53 -11.39
CA TRP A 52 -2.22 -23.92 -11.12
C TRP A 52 -2.53 -23.77 -9.62
N ARG A 53 -2.04 -24.70 -8.78
CA ARG A 53 -2.26 -24.64 -7.32
C ARG A 53 -1.41 -23.53 -6.69
N ARG A 54 -0.17 -23.34 -7.18
CA ARG A 54 0.72 -22.25 -6.75
C ARG A 54 0.15 -20.89 -7.14
N GLN A 55 -0.35 -20.76 -8.39
CA GLN A 55 -1.03 -19.55 -8.87
C GLN A 55 -2.25 -19.21 -8.02
N ALA A 56 -3.20 -20.15 -7.86
CA ALA A 56 -4.41 -19.93 -7.08
C ALA A 56 -4.11 -19.57 -5.62
N LEU A 57 -3.10 -20.22 -5.01
CA LEU A 57 -2.70 -19.87 -3.65
C LEU A 57 -2.23 -18.42 -3.54
N LEU A 58 -1.36 -17.97 -4.46
CA LEU A 58 -0.86 -16.59 -4.41
C LEU A 58 -1.94 -15.57 -4.76
N GLU A 59 -2.89 -15.88 -5.65
CA GLU A 59 -4.06 -15.04 -5.91
C GLU A 59 -4.90 -14.85 -4.65
N ASP A 60 -5.21 -15.95 -3.96
CA ASP A 60 -5.93 -15.90 -2.68
C ASP A 60 -5.18 -15.10 -1.60
N LEU A 61 -3.82 -15.22 -1.54
CA LEU A 61 -3.00 -14.49 -0.56
C LEU A 61 -2.87 -13.00 -0.89
N GLU A 62 -2.77 -12.64 -2.17
CA GLU A 62 -2.76 -11.25 -2.63
C GLU A 62 -4.08 -10.56 -2.24
N GLU A 63 -5.23 -11.19 -2.56
CA GLU A 63 -6.55 -10.68 -2.20
C GLU A 63 -6.71 -10.52 -0.69
N LEU A 64 -6.32 -11.55 0.08
CA LEU A 64 -6.43 -11.52 1.53
C LEU A 64 -5.50 -10.48 2.18
N GLY A 65 -4.26 -10.34 1.70
CA GLY A 65 -3.31 -9.35 2.20
C GLY A 65 -3.77 -7.92 1.93
N SER A 66 -4.38 -7.67 0.76
CA SER A 66 -4.97 -6.36 0.44
C SER A 66 -6.20 -6.02 1.30
N ALA A 67 -6.92 -7.03 1.78
CA ALA A 67 -8.11 -6.85 2.61
C ALA A 67 -7.80 -6.74 4.11
N ASP A 68 -6.68 -7.29 4.58
CA ASP A 68 -6.29 -7.32 6.01
C ASP A 68 -4.79 -7.04 6.18
N ASN A 69 -4.47 -5.79 6.49
CA ASN A 69 -3.09 -5.30 6.69
C ASN A 69 -2.38 -5.90 7.93
N LEU A 70 -3.08 -6.69 8.76
CA LEU A 70 -2.46 -7.41 9.87
C LEU A 70 -1.81 -8.72 9.44
N LEU A 71 -2.02 -9.14 8.20
CA LEU A 71 -1.46 -10.37 7.65
C LEU A 71 -0.17 -10.08 6.87
N SER A 72 0.84 -10.90 7.06
CA SER A 72 2.11 -10.80 6.33
C SER A 72 2.42 -12.08 5.57
N PHE A 73 2.44 -11.98 4.26
CA PHE A 73 2.82 -13.08 3.36
C PHE A 73 4.20 -12.87 2.74
N GLU A 74 5.02 -12.00 3.33
CA GLU A 74 6.36 -11.67 2.84
C GLU A 74 7.24 -12.90 2.63
N ALA A 75 7.27 -13.82 3.61
CA ALA A 75 8.10 -15.02 3.54
C ALA A 75 7.76 -15.92 2.33
N ILE A 76 6.48 -16.01 1.97
CA ILE A 76 6.01 -16.74 0.80
C ILE A 76 6.34 -15.98 -0.48
N GLY A 77 6.07 -14.69 -0.53
CA GLY A 77 6.42 -13.84 -1.67
C GLY A 77 7.91 -13.92 -2.01
N ARG A 78 8.79 -13.82 -1.01
CA ARG A 78 10.25 -13.97 -1.17
C ARG A 78 10.67 -15.34 -1.68
N HIS A 79 9.91 -16.38 -1.41
CA HIS A 79 10.16 -17.69 -2.01
C HIS A 79 9.64 -17.78 -3.44
N ALA A 80 8.40 -17.34 -3.65
CA ALA A 80 7.69 -17.51 -4.92
C ALA A 80 8.23 -16.60 -6.04
N VAL A 81 8.93 -15.52 -5.72
CA VAL A 81 9.56 -14.62 -6.70
C VAL A 81 10.66 -15.31 -7.54
N GLU A 82 11.15 -16.49 -7.10
CA GLU A 82 12.11 -17.32 -7.82
C GLU A 82 11.46 -18.54 -8.53
N ASP A 83 10.13 -18.58 -8.59
CA ASP A 83 9.40 -19.70 -9.18
C ASP A 83 9.67 -19.82 -10.69
N ASP A 84 9.58 -21.03 -11.22
CA ASP A 84 9.73 -21.31 -12.65
C ASP A 84 8.55 -20.78 -13.49
N ASP A 85 7.38 -20.60 -12.90
CA ASP A 85 6.19 -20.05 -13.53
C ASP A 85 6.13 -18.52 -13.44
N ALA A 86 5.94 -17.87 -14.58
CA ALA A 86 5.91 -16.41 -14.67
C ALA A 86 4.74 -15.77 -13.89
N ARG A 87 3.55 -16.40 -13.93
CA ARG A 87 2.39 -15.88 -13.18
C ARG A 87 2.61 -15.95 -11.68
N VAL A 88 3.24 -17.02 -11.19
CA VAL A 88 3.62 -17.15 -9.77
C VAL A 88 4.62 -16.06 -9.40
N ARG A 89 5.66 -15.79 -10.22
CA ARG A 89 6.60 -14.69 -9.95
C ARG A 89 5.93 -13.32 -9.96
N GLN A 90 5.02 -13.08 -10.90
CA GLN A 90 4.26 -11.81 -10.96
C GLN A 90 3.45 -11.58 -9.67
N LEU A 91 2.66 -12.58 -9.25
CA LEU A 91 1.88 -12.51 -8.02
C LEU A 91 2.76 -12.34 -6.77
N ALA A 92 3.92 -13.01 -6.76
CA ALA A 92 4.90 -12.83 -5.69
C ALA A 92 5.41 -11.39 -5.60
N VAL A 93 5.66 -10.72 -6.73
CA VAL A 93 6.01 -9.29 -6.74
C VAL A 93 4.86 -8.45 -6.19
N HIS A 94 3.60 -8.74 -6.54
CA HIS A 94 2.44 -8.01 -6.00
C HIS A 94 2.31 -8.17 -4.48
N ILE A 95 2.55 -9.36 -3.95
CA ILE A 95 2.59 -9.57 -2.50
C ILE A 95 3.73 -8.77 -1.85
N LEU A 96 4.88 -8.65 -2.52
CA LEU A 96 6.09 -8.04 -1.96
C LEU A 96 6.11 -6.50 -2.07
N TRP A 97 5.38 -5.87 -2.99
CA TRP A 97 5.47 -4.42 -3.20
C TRP A 97 4.86 -3.58 -2.06
N GLU A 98 4.11 -4.21 -1.15
CA GLU A 98 3.59 -3.58 0.07
C GLU A 98 4.66 -3.44 1.18
N PHE A 99 5.84 -4.08 1.01
CA PHE A 99 6.88 -4.09 2.03
C PHE A 99 8.00 -3.10 1.71
N ASP A 100 8.38 -2.28 2.70
CA ASP A 100 9.41 -1.25 2.61
C ASP A 100 10.83 -1.80 2.87
N ALA A 101 11.03 -3.09 2.71
CA ALA A 101 12.30 -3.75 2.96
C ALA A 101 13.31 -3.48 1.83
N ALA A 102 14.35 -2.69 2.10
CA ALA A 102 15.34 -2.25 1.11
C ALA A 102 16.02 -3.42 0.36
N ASP A 103 16.12 -4.60 0.97
CA ASP A 103 16.68 -5.81 0.32
C ASP A 103 15.77 -6.39 -0.78
N LEU A 104 14.55 -5.87 -0.97
CA LEU A 104 13.70 -6.15 -2.14
C LEU A 104 14.15 -5.38 -3.39
N VAL A 105 14.83 -4.24 -3.24
CA VAL A 105 15.32 -3.44 -4.37
C VAL A 105 16.14 -4.27 -5.37
N PRO A 106 17.21 -4.98 -4.96
CA PRO A 106 17.98 -5.81 -5.88
C PRO A 106 17.15 -6.96 -6.50
N VAL A 107 16.11 -7.45 -5.82
CA VAL A 107 15.22 -8.49 -6.36
C VAL A 107 14.40 -7.91 -7.52
N PHE A 108 13.74 -6.76 -7.30
CA PHE A 108 12.92 -6.12 -8.33
C PHE A 108 13.77 -5.61 -9.50
N LEU A 109 14.93 -5.01 -9.24
CA LEU A 109 15.86 -4.59 -10.30
C LEU A 109 16.27 -5.78 -11.17
N ARG A 110 16.61 -6.92 -10.58
CA ARG A 110 16.96 -8.14 -11.31
C ARG A 110 15.80 -8.64 -12.16
N LEU A 111 14.58 -8.73 -11.60
CA LEU A 111 13.40 -9.15 -12.36
C LEU A 111 13.12 -8.21 -13.54
N LEU A 112 13.15 -6.91 -13.31
CA LEU A 112 12.97 -5.89 -14.34
C LEU A 112 13.99 -6.03 -15.48
N GLU A 113 15.23 -6.38 -15.16
CA GLU A 113 16.32 -6.46 -16.14
C GLU A 113 16.32 -7.77 -16.93
N VAL A 114 16.10 -8.91 -16.29
CA VAL A 114 16.39 -10.21 -16.90
C VAL A 114 15.18 -11.13 -17.07
N ASP A 115 14.04 -10.85 -16.46
CA ASP A 115 12.89 -11.74 -16.62
C ASP A 115 12.40 -11.75 -18.07
N THR A 116 12.11 -12.94 -18.55
CA THR A 116 11.65 -13.14 -19.93
C THR A 116 10.20 -12.73 -20.14
N ASP A 117 9.40 -12.76 -19.09
CA ASP A 117 7.99 -12.42 -19.11
C ASP A 117 7.77 -10.92 -18.90
N GLU A 118 6.96 -10.29 -19.75
CA GLU A 118 6.72 -8.86 -19.68
C GLU A 118 5.84 -8.45 -18.50
N LEU A 119 4.94 -9.35 -18.02
CA LEU A 119 4.09 -9.04 -16.87
C LEU A 119 4.91 -9.05 -15.56
N VAL A 120 5.90 -9.94 -15.46
CA VAL A 120 6.85 -9.96 -14.33
C VAL A 120 7.70 -8.68 -14.32
N ARG A 121 8.25 -8.29 -15.50
CA ARG A 121 9.01 -7.04 -15.60
C ARG A 121 8.16 -5.81 -15.28
N ALA A 122 6.90 -5.80 -15.75
CA ALA A 122 5.97 -4.70 -15.45
C ALA A 122 5.63 -4.61 -13.96
N ALA A 123 5.37 -5.74 -13.31
CA ALA A 123 5.15 -5.79 -11.87
C ALA A 123 6.39 -5.31 -11.09
N ALA A 124 7.58 -5.75 -11.48
CA ALA A 124 8.83 -5.31 -10.87
C ALA A 124 9.07 -3.80 -11.05
N ALA A 125 8.77 -3.25 -12.26
CA ALA A 125 8.82 -1.81 -12.49
C ALA A 125 7.86 -1.06 -11.55
N ALA A 126 6.63 -1.55 -11.40
CA ALA A 126 5.63 -0.94 -10.51
C ALA A 126 6.05 -1.00 -9.03
N GLY A 127 6.58 -2.13 -8.57
CA GLY A 127 7.07 -2.30 -7.19
C GLY A 127 8.25 -1.39 -6.85
N LEU A 128 9.10 -1.06 -7.83
CA LEU A 128 10.19 -0.09 -7.64
C LEU A 128 9.69 1.34 -7.36
N GLY A 129 8.46 1.67 -7.75
CA GLY A 129 7.87 2.99 -7.49
C GLY A 129 7.80 3.33 -6.00
N ARG A 130 7.51 2.34 -5.15
CA ARG A 130 7.53 2.50 -3.69
C ARG A 130 8.91 2.95 -3.19
N PHE A 131 9.97 2.36 -3.71
CA PHE A 131 11.35 2.70 -3.32
C PHE A 131 11.83 4.04 -3.91
N VAL A 132 11.28 4.49 -5.06
CA VAL A 132 11.49 5.86 -5.53
C VAL A 132 10.89 6.84 -4.54
N TYR A 133 9.63 6.62 -4.13
CA TYR A 133 8.97 7.45 -3.11
C TYR A 133 9.76 7.49 -1.79
N LEU A 134 10.15 6.33 -1.24
CA LEU A 134 10.95 6.26 -0.02
C LEU A 134 12.29 7.00 -0.15
N GLY A 135 12.90 6.96 -1.32
CA GLY A 135 14.15 7.69 -1.60
C GLY A 135 13.96 9.20 -1.62
N GLU A 136 12.85 9.69 -2.19
CA GLU A 136 12.55 11.13 -2.23
C GLU A 136 12.22 11.72 -0.85
N ILE A 137 11.72 10.91 0.08
CA ILE A 137 11.49 11.32 1.48
C ILE A 137 12.66 10.97 2.41
N ASP A 138 13.85 10.66 1.86
CA ASP A 138 15.09 10.33 2.58
C ASP A 138 15.00 9.04 3.47
N GLU A 139 14.05 8.12 3.21
CA GLU A 139 13.94 6.81 3.88
C GLU A 139 14.69 5.68 3.17
N LEU A 140 15.28 5.95 2.00
CA LEU A 140 16.16 5.04 1.26
C LEU A 140 17.50 5.71 0.97
N PRO A 141 18.66 4.98 1.01
CA PRO A 141 19.95 5.56 0.64
C PRO A 141 19.98 6.16 -0.77
N LYS A 142 20.61 7.33 -0.93
CA LYS A 142 20.64 8.06 -2.22
C LYS A 142 21.26 7.28 -3.36
N GLU A 143 22.24 6.44 -3.08
CA GLU A 143 22.89 5.59 -4.08
C GLU A 143 21.94 4.50 -4.60
N GLU A 144 21.06 4.00 -3.74
CA GLU A 144 20.02 3.02 -4.14
C GLU A 144 18.94 3.71 -4.96
N LEU A 145 18.43 4.86 -4.49
CA LEU A 145 17.49 5.68 -5.26
C LEU A 145 18.03 5.98 -6.66
N GLN A 146 19.27 6.48 -6.77
CA GLN A 146 19.87 6.77 -8.05
C GLN A 146 19.94 5.53 -8.96
N THR A 147 20.26 4.37 -8.40
CA THR A 147 20.30 3.11 -9.16
C THR A 147 18.94 2.72 -9.72
N ILE A 148 17.88 2.86 -8.90
CA ILE A 148 16.50 2.59 -9.31
C ILE A 148 16.08 3.54 -10.44
N GLU A 149 16.29 4.83 -10.24
CA GLU A 149 15.93 5.88 -11.21
C GLU A 149 16.62 5.69 -12.55
N GLU A 150 17.95 5.45 -12.56
CA GLU A 150 18.71 5.20 -13.78
C GLU A 150 18.18 3.97 -14.53
N ARG A 151 17.79 2.93 -13.80
CA ARG A 151 17.21 1.72 -14.41
C ARG A 151 15.81 1.99 -14.99
N LEU A 152 14.93 2.66 -14.26
CA LEU A 152 13.59 3.00 -14.76
C LEU A 152 13.66 3.91 -15.98
N LEU A 153 14.55 4.93 -15.99
CA LEU A 153 14.76 5.79 -17.14
C LEU A 153 15.26 5.02 -18.39
N SER A 154 16.16 4.07 -18.20
CA SER A 154 16.62 3.18 -19.30
C SER A 154 15.47 2.33 -19.83
N VAL A 155 14.65 1.75 -18.96
CA VAL A 155 13.52 0.90 -19.31
C VAL A 155 12.45 1.66 -20.10
N ILE A 156 12.13 2.90 -19.73
CA ILE A 156 11.18 3.76 -20.45
C ILE A 156 11.59 3.93 -21.93
N GLN A 157 12.89 3.94 -22.21
CA GLN A 157 13.42 4.13 -23.56
C GLN A 157 13.57 2.81 -24.32
N ASP A 158 14.02 1.75 -23.65
CA ASP A 158 14.63 0.60 -24.29
C ASP A 158 13.82 -0.71 -24.17
N ASP A 159 12.88 -0.85 -23.21
CA ASP A 159 12.12 -2.11 -23.11
C ASP A 159 11.20 -2.27 -24.33
N ARG A 160 11.19 -3.48 -24.86
CA ARG A 160 10.37 -3.85 -26.02
C ARG A 160 8.87 -3.86 -25.74
N ALA A 161 8.49 -4.13 -24.47
CA ALA A 161 7.10 -4.19 -24.04
C ALA A 161 6.62 -2.81 -23.58
N GLU A 162 5.58 -2.34 -24.22
CA GLU A 162 5.01 -1.02 -23.91
C GLU A 162 4.47 -0.93 -22.49
N LEU A 163 3.87 -2.02 -21.99
CA LEU A 163 3.39 -2.10 -20.63
C LEU A 163 4.51 -1.85 -19.61
N VAL A 164 5.69 -2.45 -19.82
CA VAL A 164 6.85 -2.27 -18.93
C VAL A 164 7.31 -0.82 -18.93
N ARG A 165 7.39 -0.17 -20.11
CA ARG A 165 7.74 1.25 -20.24
C ARG A 165 6.75 2.16 -19.50
N ARG A 166 5.45 1.87 -19.60
CA ARG A 166 4.41 2.64 -18.90
C ARG A 166 4.54 2.49 -17.38
N ARG A 167 4.69 1.25 -16.87
CA ARG A 167 4.89 1.04 -15.43
C ARG A 167 6.15 1.72 -14.90
N ALA A 168 7.21 1.73 -15.70
CA ALA A 168 8.42 2.47 -15.33
C ALA A 168 8.19 3.99 -15.27
N LEU A 169 7.39 4.58 -16.19
CA LEU A 169 7.05 6.00 -16.15
C LEU A 169 6.16 6.33 -14.95
N GLU A 170 5.18 5.49 -14.65
CA GLU A 170 4.33 5.63 -13.46
C GLU A 170 5.15 5.62 -12.17
N SER A 171 6.16 4.74 -12.09
CA SER A 171 7.00 4.57 -10.90
C SER A 171 8.00 5.69 -10.71
N ILE A 172 8.58 6.19 -11.79
CA ILE A 172 9.52 7.30 -11.71
C ILE A 172 8.82 8.66 -11.54
N GLY A 173 7.48 8.69 -11.60
CA GLY A 173 6.69 9.90 -11.36
C GLY A 173 7.00 10.58 -10.03
N TYR A 174 7.35 9.83 -9.00
CA TYR A 174 7.76 10.38 -7.69
C TYR A 174 9.10 11.12 -7.72
N SER A 175 9.96 10.86 -8.72
CA SER A 175 11.33 11.38 -8.74
C SER A 175 11.40 12.86 -9.07
N GLY A 176 12.18 13.61 -8.30
CA GLY A 176 12.53 15.02 -8.54
C GLY A 176 13.53 15.26 -9.69
N ARG A 177 13.92 14.24 -10.46
CA ARG A 177 14.89 14.37 -11.57
C ARG A 177 14.34 15.20 -12.72
N THR A 178 15.19 16.04 -13.27
CA THR A 178 14.83 16.97 -14.38
C THR A 178 14.49 16.26 -15.69
N GLU A 179 14.85 14.99 -15.85
CA GLU A 179 14.53 14.16 -17.01
C GLU A 179 13.07 13.67 -17.01
N VAL A 180 12.40 13.64 -15.84
CA VAL A 180 11.06 13.06 -15.69
C VAL A 180 9.95 13.93 -16.29
N PRO A 181 9.84 15.24 -16.02
CA PRO A 181 8.75 16.06 -16.57
C PRO A 181 8.63 16.02 -18.10
N PRO A 182 9.71 16.07 -18.90
CA PRO A 182 9.60 15.92 -20.36
C PRO A 182 9.05 14.56 -20.81
N LEU A 183 9.29 13.48 -20.06
CA LEU A 183 8.74 12.14 -20.37
C LEU A 183 7.24 12.09 -20.09
N ILE A 184 6.80 12.66 -18.97
CA ILE A 184 5.38 12.81 -18.61
C ILE A 184 4.64 13.64 -19.67
N GLU A 185 5.19 14.79 -20.07
CA GLU A 185 4.60 15.65 -21.09
C GLU A 185 4.49 14.95 -22.46
N SER A 186 5.53 14.18 -22.83
CA SER A 186 5.53 13.40 -24.08
C SER A 186 4.44 12.31 -24.06
N ALA A 187 4.24 11.63 -22.93
CA ALA A 187 3.18 10.64 -22.76
C ALA A 187 1.79 11.28 -22.81
N PHE A 188 1.59 12.42 -22.15
CA PHE A 188 0.34 13.16 -22.14
C PHE A 188 -0.08 13.65 -23.54
N THR A 189 0.87 14.13 -24.33
CA THR A 189 0.62 14.67 -25.66
C THR A 189 0.65 13.61 -26.78
N SER A 190 0.87 12.34 -26.45
CA SER A 190 0.98 11.24 -27.42
C SER A 190 -0.30 10.99 -28.23
N GLY A 191 -1.46 11.33 -27.66
CA GLY A 191 -2.78 10.98 -28.21
C GLY A 191 -3.17 9.52 -28.01
N ASP A 192 -2.29 8.70 -27.45
CA ASP A 192 -2.58 7.31 -27.06
C ASP A 192 -3.23 7.31 -25.67
N LYS A 193 -4.36 6.61 -25.55
CA LYS A 193 -5.15 6.59 -24.31
C LYS A 193 -4.36 6.05 -23.11
N GLU A 194 -3.63 4.96 -23.34
CA GLU A 194 -2.93 4.28 -22.25
C GLU A 194 -1.73 5.11 -21.76
N TRP A 195 -1.01 5.78 -22.67
CA TRP A 195 0.05 6.70 -22.31
C TRP A 195 -0.49 7.95 -21.61
N MET A 196 -1.65 8.46 -22.02
CA MET A 196 -2.28 9.60 -21.35
C MET A 196 -2.71 9.25 -19.93
N VAL A 197 -3.28 8.04 -19.70
CA VAL A 197 -3.60 7.55 -18.34
C VAL A 197 -2.33 7.43 -17.50
N THR A 198 -1.29 6.77 -18.04
CA THR A 198 0.04 6.67 -17.39
C THR A 198 0.60 8.04 -17.03
N SER A 199 0.47 9.04 -17.92
CA SER A 199 0.98 10.38 -17.64
C SER A 199 0.23 11.08 -16.51
N LEU A 200 -1.09 10.92 -16.43
CA LEU A 200 -1.89 11.50 -15.34
C LEU A 200 -1.52 10.90 -13.99
N LEU A 201 -1.33 9.57 -13.93
CA LEU A 201 -0.83 8.91 -12.72
C LEU A 201 0.56 9.44 -12.32
N ALA A 202 1.48 9.57 -13.28
CA ALA A 202 2.81 10.12 -13.02
C ALA A 202 2.78 11.60 -12.59
N MET A 203 1.84 12.40 -13.12
CA MET A 203 1.61 13.79 -12.70
C MET A 203 1.16 13.86 -11.24
N GLY A 204 0.19 13.03 -10.82
CA GLY A 204 -0.27 12.98 -9.43
C GLY A 204 0.88 12.67 -8.47
N ARG A 205 1.69 11.67 -8.79
CA ARG A 205 2.84 11.24 -7.97
C ARG A 205 3.98 12.25 -7.88
N SER A 206 4.05 13.20 -8.80
CA SER A 206 5.22 14.10 -8.93
C SER A 206 5.30 15.21 -7.89
N ALA A 207 4.25 15.46 -7.13
CA ALA A 207 4.11 16.60 -6.23
C ALA A 207 4.46 17.96 -6.91
N ASP A 208 4.19 18.10 -8.22
CA ASP A 208 4.57 19.27 -9.03
C ASP A 208 3.33 20.00 -9.55
N GLU A 209 3.08 21.19 -9.02
CA GLU A 209 1.93 22.06 -9.34
C GLU A 209 1.84 22.44 -10.83
N ARG A 210 2.94 22.30 -11.62
CA ARG A 210 2.91 22.57 -13.06
C ARG A 210 1.85 21.81 -13.83
N TRP A 211 1.43 20.65 -13.30
CA TRP A 211 0.47 19.75 -13.95
C TRP A 211 -0.99 20.08 -13.68
N GLU A 212 -1.29 21.01 -12.79
CA GLU A 212 -2.65 21.41 -12.43
C GLU A 212 -3.55 21.64 -13.66
N GLY A 213 -3.12 22.54 -14.58
CA GLY A 213 -3.88 22.83 -15.79
C GLY A 213 -4.10 21.62 -16.71
N ASN A 214 -3.12 20.70 -16.78
CA ASN A 214 -3.23 19.48 -17.55
C ASN A 214 -4.30 18.55 -16.93
N ILE A 215 -4.24 18.34 -15.61
CA ILE A 215 -5.17 17.49 -14.85
C ILE A 215 -6.59 18.03 -14.93
N LEU A 216 -6.81 19.33 -14.64
CA LEU A 216 -8.11 19.98 -14.72
C LEU A 216 -8.75 19.81 -16.11
N SER A 217 -7.94 19.93 -17.18
CA SER A 217 -8.46 19.76 -18.56
C SER A 217 -8.96 18.35 -18.88
N MET A 218 -8.61 17.35 -18.07
CA MET A 218 -8.99 15.94 -18.29
C MET A 218 -10.20 15.50 -17.44
N LEU A 219 -10.63 16.28 -16.45
CA LEU A 219 -11.79 15.96 -15.61
C LEU A 219 -13.11 15.84 -16.40
N ASP A 220 -13.24 16.59 -17.49
CA ASP A 220 -14.41 16.56 -18.39
C ASP A 220 -14.17 15.73 -19.67
N HIS A 221 -13.10 14.91 -19.71
CA HIS A 221 -12.75 14.19 -20.92
C HIS A 221 -13.78 13.10 -21.25
N ARG A 222 -14.07 12.88 -22.56
CA ARG A 222 -15.05 11.90 -23.04
C ARG A 222 -14.79 10.44 -22.62
N GLN A 223 -13.53 10.07 -22.37
CA GLN A 223 -13.12 8.72 -21.97
C GLN A 223 -13.11 8.62 -20.45
N PRO A 224 -13.88 7.70 -19.85
CA PRO A 224 -13.99 7.57 -18.39
C PRO A 224 -12.64 7.32 -17.71
N ALA A 225 -11.76 6.49 -18.30
CA ALA A 225 -10.46 6.21 -17.72
C ALA A 225 -9.57 7.45 -17.53
N LEU A 226 -9.69 8.46 -18.44
CA LEU A 226 -8.95 9.72 -18.30
C LEU A 226 -9.59 10.62 -17.24
N ARG A 227 -10.93 10.64 -17.12
CA ARG A 227 -11.59 11.38 -16.03
C ARG A 227 -11.25 10.80 -14.67
N ALA A 228 -11.32 9.47 -14.55
CA ALA A 228 -11.00 8.78 -13.28
C ALA A 228 -9.55 9.05 -12.85
N GLU A 229 -8.60 8.93 -13.77
CA GLU A 229 -7.19 9.16 -13.44
C GLU A 229 -6.88 10.63 -13.18
N ALA A 230 -7.53 11.56 -13.90
CA ALA A 230 -7.44 12.99 -13.62
C ALA A 230 -8.00 13.33 -12.23
N ALA A 231 -9.11 12.70 -11.83
CA ALA A 231 -9.67 12.86 -10.49
C ALA A 231 -8.68 12.37 -9.41
N ARG A 232 -8.06 11.17 -9.59
CA ARG A 232 -7.03 10.68 -8.67
C ARG A 232 -5.83 11.63 -8.60
N ALA A 233 -5.30 12.05 -9.75
CA ALA A 233 -4.19 12.99 -9.82
C ALA A 233 -4.51 14.34 -9.15
N ALA A 234 -5.76 14.80 -9.24
CA ALA A 234 -6.22 16.00 -8.56
C ALA A 234 -6.22 15.84 -7.04
N GLY A 235 -6.59 14.66 -6.55
CA GLY A 235 -6.52 14.31 -5.12
C GLY A 235 -5.09 14.21 -4.62
N GLU A 236 -4.21 13.52 -5.35
CA GLU A 236 -2.78 13.37 -5.03
C GLU A 236 -2.03 14.72 -4.91
N LEU A 237 -2.37 15.69 -5.79
CA LEU A 237 -1.79 17.03 -5.77
C LEU A 237 -2.60 18.03 -4.96
N GLU A 238 -3.67 17.61 -4.29
CA GLU A 238 -4.55 18.47 -3.49
C GLU A 238 -5.03 19.73 -4.26
N ILE A 239 -5.43 19.57 -5.54
CA ILE A 239 -5.83 20.67 -6.41
C ILE A 239 -7.20 21.22 -6.00
N PHE A 240 -7.23 22.31 -5.23
CA PHE A 240 -8.48 22.93 -4.76
C PHE A 240 -9.40 23.38 -5.90
N GLU A 241 -8.86 23.84 -7.00
CA GLU A 241 -9.60 24.27 -8.20
C GLU A 241 -10.37 23.13 -8.85
N ALA A 242 -10.00 21.86 -8.57
CA ALA A 242 -10.74 20.68 -9.07
C ALA A 242 -12.05 20.43 -8.31
N THR A 243 -12.24 20.97 -7.12
CA THR A 243 -13.38 20.67 -6.24
C THR A 243 -14.74 20.77 -6.95
N PRO A 244 -15.09 21.84 -7.67
CA PRO A 244 -16.40 21.92 -8.37
C PRO A 244 -16.55 20.83 -9.43
N HIS A 245 -15.50 20.53 -10.20
CA HIS A 245 -15.52 19.49 -11.25
C HIS A 245 -15.67 18.11 -10.63
N LEU A 246 -14.98 17.83 -9.51
CA LEU A 246 -15.06 16.55 -8.80
C LEU A 246 -16.47 16.31 -8.22
N ILE A 247 -17.13 17.35 -7.71
CA ILE A 247 -18.54 17.26 -7.28
C ILE A 247 -19.46 16.93 -8.45
N ASP A 248 -19.25 17.52 -9.63
CA ASP A 248 -20.03 17.21 -10.83
C ASP A 248 -19.82 15.74 -11.27
N LEU A 249 -18.67 15.14 -11.00
CA LEU A 249 -18.36 13.73 -11.30
C LEU A 249 -19.09 12.73 -10.38
N PHE A 250 -19.75 13.13 -9.32
CA PHE A 250 -20.63 12.26 -8.52
C PHE A 250 -21.77 11.65 -9.32
N ASP A 251 -22.19 12.31 -10.38
CA ASP A 251 -23.24 11.86 -11.29
C ASP A 251 -22.69 11.21 -12.58
N ASP A 252 -21.38 10.88 -12.61
CA ASP A 252 -20.79 10.18 -13.77
C ASP A 252 -21.39 8.80 -13.96
N SER A 253 -21.60 8.42 -15.22
CA SER A 253 -22.14 7.10 -15.57
C SER A 253 -21.19 5.93 -15.28
N ASN A 254 -19.89 6.20 -15.09
CA ASN A 254 -18.87 5.22 -14.81
C ASN A 254 -18.53 5.21 -13.32
N GLU A 255 -18.62 4.06 -12.70
CA GLU A 255 -18.38 3.85 -11.26
C GLU A 255 -16.96 4.24 -10.84
N ASP A 256 -15.91 3.85 -11.61
CA ASP A 256 -14.52 4.20 -11.30
C ASP A 256 -14.32 5.72 -11.24
N VAL A 257 -15.05 6.49 -12.05
CA VAL A 257 -14.98 7.95 -12.05
C VAL A 257 -15.63 8.52 -10.78
N ARG A 258 -16.81 8.01 -10.40
CA ARG A 258 -17.49 8.44 -9.17
C ARG A 258 -16.62 8.14 -7.94
N THR A 259 -16.10 6.93 -7.84
CA THR A 259 -15.20 6.51 -6.76
C THR A 259 -13.93 7.37 -6.68
N ALA A 260 -13.29 7.63 -7.83
CA ALA A 260 -12.11 8.48 -7.89
C ALA A 260 -12.41 9.92 -7.43
N ALA A 261 -13.57 10.46 -7.79
CA ALA A 261 -13.99 11.80 -7.39
C ALA A 261 -14.24 11.90 -5.87
N VAL A 262 -14.93 10.91 -5.28
CA VAL A 262 -15.16 10.82 -3.83
C VAL A 262 -13.84 10.75 -3.08
N TRP A 263 -12.93 9.87 -3.51
CA TRP A 263 -11.60 9.75 -2.91
C TRP A 263 -10.81 11.07 -3.03
N ALA A 264 -10.76 11.69 -4.22
CA ALA A 264 -10.03 12.92 -4.43
C ALA A 264 -10.52 14.05 -3.51
N LEU A 265 -11.84 14.19 -3.36
CA LEU A 265 -12.42 15.20 -2.47
C LEU A 265 -12.10 14.93 -0.99
N SER A 266 -11.96 13.67 -0.57
CA SER A 266 -11.51 13.33 0.78
C SER A 266 -10.04 13.71 1.04
N GLN A 267 -9.20 13.80 -0.01
CA GLN A 267 -7.82 14.25 0.10
C GLN A 267 -7.73 15.79 0.08
N ILE A 268 -8.46 16.43 -0.85
CA ILE A 268 -8.43 17.90 -1.04
C ILE A 268 -9.07 18.61 0.17
N GLY A 269 -10.20 18.10 0.67
CA GLY A 269 -10.97 18.76 1.72
C GLY A 269 -11.50 20.13 1.31
N GLY A 270 -11.74 20.99 2.32
CA GLY A 270 -12.13 22.37 2.11
C GLY A 270 -13.64 22.64 2.26
N GLU A 271 -14.00 23.93 2.12
CA GLU A 271 -15.37 24.40 2.37
C GLU A 271 -16.37 23.77 1.40
N GLY A 272 -17.45 23.18 1.95
CA GLY A 272 -18.55 22.58 1.17
C GLY A 272 -18.31 21.13 0.72
N VAL A 273 -17.10 20.57 0.89
CA VAL A 273 -16.81 19.17 0.50
C VAL A 273 -17.57 18.19 1.36
N ARG A 274 -17.57 18.41 2.69
CA ARG A 274 -18.32 17.57 3.64
C ARG A 274 -19.81 17.54 3.30
N GLU A 275 -20.43 18.71 3.12
CA GLU A 275 -21.84 18.82 2.78
C GLU A 275 -22.18 18.14 1.44
N ALA A 276 -21.26 18.19 0.46
CA ALA A 276 -21.42 17.52 -0.83
C ALA A 276 -21.41 15.99 -0.66
N LEU A 277 -20.45 15.44 0.12
CA LEU A 277 -20.38 14.00 0.41
C LEU A 277 -21.55 13.51 1.26
N GLU A 278 -22.00 14.26 2.28
CA GLU A 278 -23.18 13.93 3.07
C GLU A 278 -24.47 13.93 2.20
N SER A 279 -24.57 14.87 1.25
CA SER A 279 -25.67 14.92 0.28
C SER A 279 -25.62 13.72 -0.68
N LEU A 280 -24.41 13.29 -1.09
CA LEU A 280 -24.22 12.09 -1.91
C LEU A 280 -24.62 10.84 -1.13
N LEU A 281 -24.17 10.68 0.12
CA LEU A 281 -24.50 9.58 1.00
C LEU A 281 -26.01 9.41 1.17
N ALA A 282 -26.73 10.52 1.38
CA ALA A 282 -28.18 10.51 1.58
C ALA A 282 -29.00 10.04 0.36
N ARG A 283 -28.43 10.05 -0.85
CA ARG A 283 -29.10 9.66 -2.11
C ARG A 283 -28.56 8.37 -2.72
N THR A 284 -27.47 7.83 -2.19
CA THR A 284 -26.85 6.58 -2.64
C THR A 284 -27.58 5.39 -2.02
N GLU A 285 -27.86 4.36 -2.83
CA GLU A 285 -28.58 3.14 -2.42
C GLU A 285 -27.70 1.88 -2.49
N GLU A 286 -26.53 1.95 -3.15
CA GLU A 286 -25.65 0.82 -3.37
C GLU A 286 -24.64 0.68 -2.22
N ASP A 287 -24.65 -0.48 -1.54
CA ASP A 287 -23.86 -0.72 -0.34
C ASP A 287 -22.34 -0.47 -0.57
N SER A 288 -21.80 -0.86 -1.73
CA SER A 288 -20.38 -0.64 -2.07
C SER A 288 -20.01 0.85 -2.20
N GLU A 289 -20.89 1.66 -2.76
CA GLU A 289 -20.69 3.11 -2.84
C GLU A 289 -20.86 3.80 -1.47
N LEU A 290 -21.80 3.30 -0.64
CA LEU A 290 -21.98 3.82 0.73
C LEU A 290 -20.69 3.67 1.55
N ASP A 291 -20.06 2.49 1.56
CA ASP A 291 -18.82 2.23 2.27
C ASP A 291 -17.68 3.19 1.84
N ILE A 292 -17.58 3.49 0.54
CA ILE A 292 -16.58 4.42 0.00
C ILE A 292 -16.83 5.85 0.47
N ILE A 293 -18.09 6.30 0.46
CA ILE A 293 -18.45 7.66 0.88
C ILE A 293 -18.27 7.83 2.39
N GLU A 294 -18.63 6.82 3.20
CA GLU A 294 -18.41 6.82 4.64
C GLU A 294 -16.91 6.89 4.96
N THR A 295 -16.10 6.09 4.28
CA THR A 295 -14.63 6.16 4.42
C THR A 295 -14.07 7.55 4.06
N ALA A 296 -14.59 8.18 3.00
CA ALA A 296 -14.18 9.53 2.61
C ALA A 296 -14.56 10.58 3.67
N LEU A 297 -15.74 10.46 4.29
CA LEU A 297 -16.17 11.33 5.38
C LEU A 297 -15.34 11.15 6.65
N ASP A 298 -14.94 9.92 6.96
CA ASP A 298 -14.05 9.63 8.10
C ASP A 298 -12.66 10.23 7.88
N ASN A 299 -12.10 10.16 6.67
CA ASN A 299 -10.84 10.81 6.31
C ASN A 299 -10.92 12.33 6.47
N LEU A 300 -12.01 12.96 6.02
CA LEU A 300 -12.24 14.39 6.23
C LEU A 300 -12.34 14.75 7.71
N ALA A 301 -13.02 13.92 8.52
CA ALA A 301 -13.14 14.16 9.95
C ALA A 301 -11.78 14.15 10.64
N PHE A 302 -10.88 13.25 10.20
CA PHE A 302 -9.52 13.17 10.70
C PHE A 302 -8.70 14.42 10.31
N THR A 303 -8.74 14.85 9.05
CA THR A 303 -7.97 16.01 8.57
C THR A 303 -8.50 17.34 9.11
N GLU A 304 -9.82 17.51 9.25
CA GLU A 304 -10.44 18.72 9.83
C GLU A 304 -10.35 18.75 11.37
N GLY A 305 -10.31 17.57 12.03
CA GLY A 305 -10.16 17.43 13.48
C GLY A 305 -8.74 17.63 13.99
N LEU A 306 -7.74 17.55 13.12
CA LEU A 306 -6.40 18.03 13.40
C LEU A 306 -6.47 19.56 13.30
N PRO A 307 -6.40 20.34 14.43
CA PRO A 307 -6.20 21.77 14.30
C PRO A 307 -4.99 21.92 13.40
N ALA A 308 -5.06 22.81 12.41
CA ALA A 308 -3.90 23.22 11.66
C ALA A 308 -2.89 23.76 12.70
N PHE A 309 -2.11 22.89 13.27
CA PHE A 309 -0.96 23.22 14.09
C PHE A 309 0.07 23.79 13.12
N SER A 310 -0.17 25.04 12.69
CA SER A 310 0.88 25.89 12.27
C SER A 310 1.81 26.08 13.45
N LEU A 311 2.72 25.14 13.62
CA LEU A 311 3.79 25.20 14.63
C LEU A 311 4.60 26.51 14.50
N PHE A 312 4.40 27.25 13.39
CA PHE A 312 5.06 28.50 13.06
C PHE A 312 4.27 29.76 13.42
N ASP A 313 2.97 29.62 13.77
CA ASP A 313 2.10 30.76 14.09
C ASP A 313 1.90 30.98 15.59
N LEU A 314 2.41 30.08 16.44
CA LEU A 314 2.36 30.29 17.89
C LEU A 314 3.46 31.27 18.31
N PRO A 315 3.13 32.34 19.04
CA PRO A 315 4.13 33.14 19.74
C PRO A 315 4.97 32.21 20.64
N LYS A 316 6.28 32.41 20.67
CA LYS A 316 7.20 31.54 21.43
C LYS A 316 6.81 31.37 22.91
N ASP A 317 6.10 32.33 23.46
CA ASP A 317 5.66 32.33 24.86
C ASP A 317 4.44 31.43 25.13
N ASP A 318 3.64 31.10 24.11
CA ASP A 318 2.50 30.20 24.20
C ASP A 318 2.85 28.73 23.89
N PHE A 319 3.98 28.49 23.23
CA PHE A 319 4.44 27.13 22.88
C PHE A 319 4.79 26.31 24.13
N GLU A 320 5.49 26.92 25.13
CA GLU A 320 5.83 26.24 26.37
C GLU A 320 4.59 25.94 27.22
N ALA A 321 3.58 26.84 27.23
CA ALA A 321 2.34 26.64 27.97
C ALA A 321 1.48 25.51 27.34
N THR A 322 1.37 25.44 26.02
CA THR A 322 0.59 24.42 25.34
C THR A 322 1.23 23.03 25.41
N MET A 323 2.59 22.95 25.39
CA MET A 323 3.30 21.69 25.60
C MET A 323 3.17 21.16 27.03
N LEU A 324 3.12 22.06 28.02
CA LEU A 324 2.90 21.68 29.42
C LEU A 324 1.48 21.16 29.67
N ASP A 325 0.45 21.76 29.04
CA ASP A 325 -0.93 21.28 29.16
C ASP A 325 -1.11 19.89 28.49
N ILE A 326 -0.44 19.61 27.35
CA ILE A 326 -0.48 18.28 26.68
C ILE A 326 0.23 17.22 27.53
N LEU A 327 1.32 17.57 28.20
CA LEU A 327 2.07 16.64 29.08
C LEU A 327 1.36 16.39 30.42
N ASP A 328 0.61 17.36 30.95
CA ASP A 328 -0.20 17.19 32.16
C ASP A 328 -1.47 16.32 31.90
N ASP A 329 -2.02 16.32 30.70
CA ASP A 329 -3.15 15.43 30.32
C ASP A 329 -2.73 13.96 30.14
N GLU A 330 -1.47 13.67 29.78
CA GLU A 330 -0.96 12.29 29.71
C GLU A 330 -0.71 11.68 31.11
N ASP A 331 -0.38 12.47 32.12
CA ASP A 331 -0.22 11.99 33.51
C ASP A 331 -1.57 11.67 34.20
N GLY A 332 -2.70 12.10 33.64
CA GLY A 332 -4.06 11.80 34.16
C GLY A 332 -4.60 10.40 33.82
N LEU A 333 -3.90 9.61 32.98
CA LEU A 333 -4.34 8.29 32.52
C LEU A 333 -3.72 7.10 33.26
N LEU A 334 -2.92 7.31 34.30
CA LEU A 334 -2.24 6.26 35.08
C LEU A 334 -2.60 6.21 36.57
N ASP A 335 -3.79 6.66 36.98
CA ASP A 335 -4.33 6.32 38.28
C ASP A 335 -4.97 4.92 38.27
N PHE A 336 -4.11 3.90 38.30
CA PHE A 336 -4.50 2.59 38.78
C PHE A 336 -4.47 2.65 40.31
N GLU A 337 -5.63 2.63 40.96
CA GLU A 337 -5.78 2.42 42.40
C GLU A 337 -5.09 1.10 42.78
N ASP A 338 -3.97 1.20 43.50
CA ASP A 338 -3.34 0.13 44.25
C ASP A 338 -4.27 -0.27 45.40
N ASP A 339 -5.17 -1.22 45.19
CA ASP A 339 -5.81 -1.97 46.28
C ASP A 339 -4.84 -3.05 46.79
N ASP A 340 -3.98 -2.62 47.72
CA ASP A 340 -3.10 -3.48 48.52
C ASP A 340 -3.90 -4.03 49.71
N ASP A 341 -4.45 -5.24 49.58
CA ASP A 341 -4.80 -6.07 50.76
C ASP A 341 -4.81 -7.57 50.38
N GLY A 342 -3.71 -8.23 50.68
CA GLY A 342 -3.61 -9.69 50.48
C GLY A 342 -2.26 -10.29 50.86
N GLY A 343 -2.04 -10.45 52.18
CA GLY A 343 -0.82 -10.97 52.78
C GLY A 343 -0.30 -12.26 52.18
N PHE A 344 0.99 -12.30 51.93
CA PHE A 344 1.76 -13.52 51.66
C PHE A 344 2.02 -14.27 52.96
N PRO A 345 1.82 -15.61 53.00
CA PRO A 345 2.29 -16.42 54.12
C PRO A 345 3.80 -16.69 53.98
N ASP A 346 4.48 -16.55 55.14
CA ASP A 346 5.88 -16.93 55.34
C ASP A 346 6.15 -18.37 54.91
N ILE A 347 7.15 -18.57 54.08
CA ILE A 347 7.71 -19.91 53.81
C ILE A 347 9.05 -19.96 54.55
N GLU A 348 9.05 -20.83 55.61
CA GLU A 348 10.23 -21.16 56.40
C GLU A 348 11.30 -21.87 55.53
N ASP A 349 12.55 -21.43 55.76
CA ASP A 349 13.78 -22.11 55.31
C ASP A 349 13.87 -23.50 55.95
N ASP A 350 13.82 -24.53 55.14
CA ASP A 350 14.32 -25.85 55.54
C ASP A 350 15.57 -26.18 54.67
N GLN A 351 16.72 -26.03 55.33
CA GLN A 351 17.99 -26.60 54.90
C GLN A 351 17.94 -28.12 55.20
N GLU A 352 18.08 -28.95 54.19
CA GLU A 352 18.59 -30.29 54.39
C GLU A 352 19.71 -30.57 53.38
N ASP A 353 20.88 -30.77 54.00
CA ASP A 353 22.10 -31.37 53.41
C ASP A 353 21.82 -32.80 52.99
N GLU A 354 22.17 -33.21 51.76
CA GLU A 354 22.49 -34.61 51.51
C GLU A 354 23.66 -34.77 50.54
N ASP A 355 24.61 -35.52 51.10
CA ASP A 355 25.89 -35.99 50.65
C ASP A 355 25.94 -36.67 49.29
N PHE A 356 27.05 -36.47 48.58
CA PHE A 356 27.56 -37.35 47.54
C PHE A 356 28.26 -38.59 48.17
N PRO A 357 28.18 -39.75 47.51
CA PRO A 357 29.42 -40.53 47.31
C PRO A 357 29.60 -41.05 45.87
N ASP A 358 30.88 -41.10 45.51
CA ASP A 358 31.66 -41.88 44.51
C ASP A 358 31.11 -42.12 43.09
#